data_6ef5f94db860c0d237d8b1d0ea799281
#
_entry.id   6ef5f94db860c0d237d8b1d0ea799281
#
_cell.length_a   1.000
_cell.length_b   1.000
_cell.length_c   1.000
_cell.angle_alpha   90.00
_cell.angle_beta   90.00
_cell.angle_gamma   90.00
#
_symmetry.space_group_name_H-M   'P 1'
#
loop_
_entity.id
_entity.type
_entity.pdbx_description
1 polymer ?
#
loop_
_entity_poly.entity_id
_entity_poly.type
_entity_poly.pdbx_seq_one_letter_code
_entity_poly.pdbx_strand_id
1 'polypeptide(L)'
;KQEFVVVVKSPTQREWVYSADEEGKIFFPEGDWTEMLKESIGDSLQIEVYEKGEMWKRYPEFYLHVVSDSIDKYITYRLIEPAYRPTGHISLVQFHLETGEESTIVNNEKPLRETYFSGQTCLNCHSTQKNGSGNTMFFYRGKGGGLVVTYNGETKIVNTKLGDVPYGTVYPSW
;
A
#
# COMPACT_ATOMS: atom_id res chain seq x y z
N LYS A 1 -33.55 -4.34 -17.22
CA LYS A 1 -32.34 -4.47 -16.42
C LYS A 1 -31.16 -4.41 -17.37
N GLN A 2 -30.18 -3.54 -17.15
CA GLN A 2 -28.94 -3.48 -17.95
C GLN A 2 -28.09 -4.70 -17.58
N GLU A 3 -27.63 -5.40 -18.60
CA GLU A 3 -26.72 -6.54 -18.45
C GLU A 3 -25.37 -6.16 -19.04
N PHE A 4 -24.28 -6.31 -18.28
CA PHE A 4 -22.95 -6.02 -18.75
C PHE A 4 -22.13 -7.29 -18.87
N VAL A 5 -21.31 -7.34 -19.91
CA VAL A 5 -20.33 -8.40 -20.15
C VAL A 5 -18.98 -7.75 -20.34
N VAL A 6 -17.95 -8.32 -19.70
CA VAL A 6 -16.56 -7.92 -19.90
C VAL A 6 -15.80 -9.07 -20.53
N VAL A 7 -15.03 -8.74 -21.55
CA VAL A 7 -14.07 -9.64 -22.19
C VAL A 7 -12.67 -9.14 -21.88
N VAL A 8 -11.85 -9.99 -21.28
CA VAL A 8 -10.44 -9.71 -21.01
C VAL A 8 -9.61 -10.55 -21.98
N LYS A 9 -8.67 -9.91 -22.66
CA LYS A 9 -7.79 -10.58 -23.64
C LYS A 9 -6.34 -10.43 -23.21
N SER A 10 -5.62 -11.55 -23.20
CA SER A 10 -4.16 -11.54 -23.01
C SER A 10 -3.42 -11.18 -24.30
N PRO A 11 -2.12 -10.86 -24.23
CA PRO A 11 -1.28 -10.68 -25.41
C PRO A 11 -1.23 -11.92 -26.32
N THR A 12 -1.45 -13.10 -25.75
CA THR A 12 -1.52 -14.38 -26.50
C THR A 12 -2.87 -14.62 -27.17
N GLN A 13 -3.78 -13.65 -27.11
CA GLN A 13 -5.15 -13.70 -27.63
C GLN A 13 -6.06 -14.71 -26.90
N ARG A 14 -5.70 -15.14 -25.71
CA ARG A 14 -6.61 -15.89 -24.85
C ARG A 14 -7.67 -14.94 -24.30
N GLU A 15 -8.91 -15.39 -24.26
CA GLU A 15 -10.06 -14.60 -23.84
C GLU A 15 -10.71 -15.19 -22.59
N TRP A 16 -11.10 -14.33 -21.67
CA TRP A 16 -11.96 -14.62 -20.52
C TRP A 16 -13.20 -13.73 -20.60
N VAL A 17 -14.35 -14.33 -20.35
CA VAL A 17 -15.64 -13.63 -20.47
C VAL A 17 -16.39 -13.70 -19.16
N TYR A 18 -16.81 -12.56 -18.63
CA TYR A 18 -17.54 -12.45 -17.37
C TYR A 18 -18.79 -11.60 -17.53
N SER A 19 -19.86 -12.02 -16.87
CA SER A 19 -21.09 -11.22 -16.76
C SER A 19 -21.12 -10.50 -15.41
N ALA A 20 -21.63 -9.29 -15.42
CA ALA A 20 -21.87 -8.55 -14.19
C ALA A 20 -23.01 -9.19 -13.36
N ASP A 21 -22.90 -9.06 -12.06
CA ASP A 21 -23.97 -9.43 -11.13
C ASP A 21 -25.15 -8.45 -11.17
N GLU A 22 -26.10 -8.64 -10.26
CA GLU A 22 -27.30 -7.79 -10.18
C GLU A 22 -27.02 -6.34 -9.79
N GLU A 23 -25.88 -6.07 -9.17
CA GLU A 23 -25.40 -4.74 -8.76
C GLU A 23 -24.50 -4.09 -9.82
N GLY A 24 -24.22 -4.80 -10.92
CA GLY A 24 -23.33 -4.33 -11.98
C GLY A 24 -21.86 -4.56 -11.69
N LYS A 25 -21.51 -5.40 -10.71
CA LYS A 25 -20.16 -5.74 -10.34
C LYS A 25 -19.67 -6.98 -11.09
N ILE A 26 -18.41 -7.00 -11.44
CA ILE A 26 -17.74 -8.13 -12.07
C ILE A 26 -16.69 -8.66 -11.13
N PHE A 27 -16.73 -9.96 -10.86
CA PHE A 27 -15.77 -10.67 -10.04
C PHE A 27 -14.96 -11.61 -10.92
N PHE A 28 -13.65 -11.51 -10.82
CA PHE A 28 -12.74 -12.44 -11.45
C PHE A 28 -12.41 -13.56 -10.45
N PRO A 29 -12.58 -14.84 -10.81
CA PRO A 29 -12.04 -15.94 -10.01
C PRO A 29 -10.53 -15.76 -9.81
N GLU A 30 -10.04 -16.05 -8.61
CA GLU A 30 -8.63 -15.84 -8.24
C GLU A 30 -7.67 -16.59 -9.19
N GLY A 31 -8.03 -17.81 -9.59
CA GLY A 31 -7.27 -18.61 -10.55
C GLY A 31 -7.17 -17.94 -11.91
N ASP A 32 -8.28 -17.46 -12.45
CA ASP A 32 -8.32 -16.77 -13.76
C ASP A 32 -7.53 -15.47 -13.70
N TRP A 33 -7.71 -14.68 -12.63
CA TRP A 33 -6.95 -13.44 -12.44
C TRP A 33 -5.45 -13.68 -12.40
N THR A 34 -5.02 -14.71 -11.68
CA THR A 34 -3.62 -15.11 -11.60
C THR A 34 -3.06 -15.53 -12.97
N GLU A 35 -3.85 -16.26 -13.79
CA GLU A 35 -3.44 -16.63 -15.15
C GLU A 35 -3.34 -15.42 -16.07
N MET A 36 -4.35 -14.52 -16.05
CA MET A 36 -4.33 -13.26 -16.82
C MET A 36 -3.07 -12.46 -16.54
N LEU A 37 -2.72 -12.27 -15.26
CA LEU A 37 -1.53 -11.53 -14.88
C LEU A 37 -0.25 -12.23 -15.36
N LYS A 38 -0.13 -13.55 -15.15
CA LYS A 38 1.05 -14.32 -15.59
C LYS A 38 1.29 -14.25 -17.09
N GLU A 39 0.23 -14.35 -17.89
CA GLU A 39 0.32 -14.29 -19.36
C GLU A 39 0.64 -12.89 -19.89
N SER A 40 0.48 -11.86 -19.05
CA SER A 40 0.59 -10.46 -19.46
C SER A 40 1.78 -9.72 -18.83
N ILE A 41 2.67 -10.43 -18.12
CA ILE A 41 3.85 -9.81 -17.49
C ILE A 41 4.68 -9.06 -18.54
N GLY A 42 4.88 -7.75 -18.31
CA GLY A 42 5.61 -6.86 -19.22
C GLY A 42 4.81 -6.41 -20.44
N ASP A 43 3.53 -6.75 -20.51
CA ASP A 43 2.61 -6.41 -21.58
C ASP A 43 1.27 -5.92 -21.00
N SER A 44 0.18 -5.95 -21.76
CA SER A 44 -1.11 -5.41 -21.35
C SER A 44 -2.26 -6.39 -21.58
N LEU A 45 -3.16 -6.44 -20.62
CA LEU A 45 -4.50 -6.99 -20.80
C LEU A 45 -5.37 -5.96 -21.53
N GLN A 46 -6.05 -6.39 -22.58
CA GLN A 46 -7.08 -5.61 -23.25
C GLN A 46 -8.42 -5.92 -22.59
N ILE A 47 -9.18 -4.89 -22.24
CA ILE A 47 -10.48 -5.02 -21.59
C ILE A 47 -11.54 -4.38 -22.46
N GLU A 48 -12.54 -5.17 -22.82
CA GLU A 48 -13.68 -4.78 -23.61
C GLU A 48 -14.95 -4.89 -22.78
N VAL A 49 -15.78 -3.87 -22.80
CA VAL A 49 -17.03 -3.83 -22.06
C VAL A 49 -18.20 -3.78 -23.06
N TYR A 50 -19.16 -4.64 -22.84
CA TYR A 50 -20.39 -4.71 -23.62
C TYR A 50 -21.60 -4.52 -22.73
N GLU A 51 -22.56 -3.75 -23.21
CA GLU A 51 -23.87 -3.55 -22.59
C GLU A 51 -24.95 -4.17 -23.46
N LYS A 52 -25.82 -4.97 -22.86
CA LYS A 52 -26.96 -5.56 -23.51
C LYS A 52 -28.20 -4.69 -23.30
N GLY A 53 -28.70 -4.11 -24.39
CA GLY A 53 -29.97 -3.43 -24.48
C GLY A 53 -30.85 -4.12 -25.52
N GLU A 54 -31.54 -3.36 -26.37
CA GLU A 54 -32.19 -3.90 -27.57
C GLU A 54 -31.18 -4.46 -28.57
N MET A 55 -30.01 -3.83 -28.61
CA MET A 55 -28.81 -4.30 -29.32
C MET A 55 -27.62 -4.24 -28.40
N TRP A 56 -26.61 -5.06 -28.69
CA TRP A 56 -25.34 -4.99 -27.99
C TRP A 56 -24.59 -3.69 -28.32
N LYS A 57 -24.17 -2.97 -27.28
CA LYS A 57 -23.32 -1.80 -27.40
C LYS A 57 -21.95 -2.13 -26.85
N ARG A 58 -20.92 -1.94 -27.67
CA ARG A 58 -19.51 -2.03 -27.24
C ARG A 58 -19.02 -0.65 -26.82
N TYR A 59 -18.38 -0.59 -25.66
CA TYR A 59 -17.66 0.59 -25.21
C TYR A 59 -16.22 0.59 -25.75
N PRO A 60 -15.56 1.76 -25.79
CA PRO A 60 -14.13 1.81 -26.11
C PRO A 60 -13.33 0.88 -25.20
N GLU A 61 -12.47 0.08 -25.77
CA GLU A 61 -11.56 -0.78 -25.02
C GLU A 61 -10.54 0.05 -24.26
N PHE A 62 -10.05 -0.51 -23.15
CA PHE A 62 -8.93 0.03 -22.39
C PHE A 62 -7.94 -1.08 -22.03
N TYR A 63 -6.74 -0.65 -21.63
CA TYR A 63 -5.63 -1.55 -21.39
C TYR A 63 -5.15 -1.44 -19.96
N LEU A 64 -4.90 -2.60 -19.34
CA LEU A 64 -4.26 -2.72 -18.04
C LEU A 64 -2.84 -3.24 -18.27
N HIS A 65 -1.85 -2.39 -18.08
CA HIS A 65 -0.45 -2.81 -18.20
C HIS A 65 -0.01 -3.58 -16.96
N VAL A 66 0.54 -4.78 -17.17
CA VAL A 66 1.08 -5.65 -16.13
C VAL A 66 2.59 -5.49 -16.09
N VAL A 67 3.10 -4.81 -15.07
CA VAL A 67 4.53 -4.58 -14.93
C VAL A 67 5.29 -5.88 -14.66
N SER A 68 6.53 -5.94 -15.10
CA SER A 68 7.41 -7.10 -14.87
C SER A 68 8.02 -7.14 -13.47
N ASP A 69 7.95 -6.02 -12.76
CA ASP A 69 8.51 -5.90 -11.42
C ASP A 69 7.64 -6.65 -10.40
N SER A 70 8.29 -7.35 -9.50
CA SER A 70 7.60 -7.98 -8.38
C SER A 70 7.14 -6.92 -7.37
N ILE A 71 5.95 -7.10 -6.84
CA ILE A 71 5.46 -6.28 -5.71
C ILE A 71 6.12 -6.78 -4.43
N ASP A 72 6.50 -5.85 -3.55
CA ASP A 72 6.92 -6.19 -2.19
C ASP A 72 5.81 -6.95 -1.48
N LYS A 73 6.18 -7.94 -0.66
CA LYS A 73 5.21 -8.75 0.08
C LYS A 73 4.44 -7.96 1.13
N TYR A 74 4.91 -6.78 1.49
CA TYR A 74 4.36 -5.98 2.56
C TYR A 74 4.00 -4.58 2.08
N ILE A 75 2.82 -4.12 2.53
CA ILE A 75 2.44 -2.71 2.49
C ILE A 75 2.59 -2.15 3.90
N THR A 76 3.32 -1.04 4.05
CA THR A 76 3.46 -0.33 5.31
C THR A 76 2.62 0.94 5.30
N TYR A 77 1.82 1.14 6.33
CA TYR A 77 0.95 2.31 6.44
C TYR A 77 0.76 2.73 7.90
N ARG A 78 0.24 3.92 8.08
CA ARG A 78 -0.03 4.50 9.37
C ARG A 78 -1.51 4.42 9.71
N LEU A 79 -1.85 3.78 10.83
CA LEU A 79 -3.18 3.83 11.43
C LEU A 79 -3.28 5.03 12.35
N ILE A 80 -4.36 5.79 12.21
CA ILE A 80 -4.67 6.98 12.99
C ILE A 80 -6.14 6.88 13.42
N GLU A 81 -6.42 7.25 14.66
CA GLU A 81 -7.81 7.32 15.10
C GLU A 81 -8.65 8.29 14.24
N PRO A 82 -9.96 7.99 14.06
CA PRO A 82 -10.88 8.96 13.46
C PRO A 82 -10.82 10.31 14.16
N ALA A 83 -10.97 11.39 13.39
CA ALA A 83 -10.86 12.76 13.86
C ALA A 83 -9.46 13.17 14.39
N TYR A 84 -8.44 12.71 13.68
CA TYR A 84 -7.02 12.98 13.89
C TYR A 84 -6.69 13.86 15.10
N ARG A 85 -6.29 13.24 16.17
CA ARG A 85 -5.72 13.94 17.35
C ARG A 85 -4.22 13.67 17.36
N PRO A 86 -3.36 14.70 17.39
CA PRO A 86 -1.90 14.51 17.44
C PRO A 86 -1.44 13.66 18.63
N THR A 87 -2.33 13.55 19.63
CA THR A 87 -2.14 12.82 20.88
C THR A 87 -2.94 11.52 20.95
N GLY A 88 -3.65 11.15 19.89
CA GLY A 88 -4.39 9.89 19.81
C GLY A 88 -3.47 8.69 19.59
N HIS A 89 -4.08 7.52 19.53
CA HIS A 89 -3.36 6.29 19.17
C HIS A 89 -2.88 6.36 17.73
N ILE A 90 -1.59 6.19 17.52
CA ILE A 90 -0.97 6.15 16.20
C ILE A 90 -0.07 4.92 16.12
N SER A 91 -0.29 4.10 15.11
CA SER A 91 0.53 2.93 14.83
C SER A 91 1.08 2.97 13.42
N LEU A 92 2.32 2.54 13.26
CA LEU A 92 2.88 2.15 11.99
C LEU A 92 2.73 0.63 11.89
N VAL A 93 2.03 0.17 10.87
CA VAL A 93 1.71 -1.23 10.67
C VAL A 93 2.19 -1.70 9.31
N GLN A 94 2.41 -2.99 9.19
CA GLN A 94 2.64 -3.65 7.91
C GLN A 94 1.57 -4.71 7.69
N PHE A 95 1.13 -4.82 6.44
CA PHE A 95 0.17 -5.80 5.97
C PHE A 95 0.84 -6.73 4.96
N HIS A 96 0.77 -8.03 5.22
CA HIS A 96 1.32 -9.04 4.31
C HIS A 96 0.31 -9.35 3.21
N LEU A 97 0.67 -9.07 1.96
CA LEU A 97 -0.23 -9.17 0.81
C LEU A 97 -0.73 -10.58 0.51
N GLU A 98 0.09 -11.60 0.79
CA GLU A 98 -0.26 -12.99 0.48
C GLU A 98 -1.10 -13.64 1.60
N THR A 99 -0.80 -13.33 2.88
CA THR A 99 -1.47 -13.97 4.02
C THR A 99 -2.63 -13.16 4.58
N GLY A 100 -2.71 -11.86 4.26
CA GLY A 100 -3.69 -10.95 4.84
C GLY A 100 -3.40 -10.59 6.31
N GLU A 101 -2.22 -10.93 6.83
CA GLU A 101 -1.86 -10.65 8.21
C GLU A 101 -1.37 -9.22 8.38
N GLU A 102 -1.93 -8.55 9.39
CA GLU A 102 -1.47 -7.24 9.84
C GLU A 102 -0.61 -7.37 11.09
N SER A 103 0.51 -6.67 11.14
CA SER A 103 1.38 -6.61 12.32
C SER A 103 1.83 -5.18 12.60
N THR A 104 1.90 -4.83 13.88
CA THR A 104 2.36 -3.51 14.31
C THR A 104 3.89 -3.46 14.33
N ILE A 105 4.47 -2.53 13.56
CA ILE A 105 5.91 -2.24 13.57
C ILE A 105 6.25 -1.42 14.82
N VAL A 106 5.47 -0.35 15.06
CA VAL A 106 5.65 0.54 16.21
C VAL A 106 4.38 1.32 16.48
N ASN A 107 4.14 1.68 17.73
CA ASN A 107 3.07 2.59 18.11
C ASN A 107 3.58 3.68 19.08
N ASN A 108 2.75 4.69 19.32
CA ASN A 108 3.10 5.79 20.20
C ASN A 108 2.77 5.54 21.69
N GLU A 109 2.24 4.36 22.05
CA GLU A 109 1.92 4.00 23.42
C GLU A 109 3.14 3.52 24.19
N LYS A 110 4.05 2.83 23.51
CA LYS A 110 5.29 2.32 24.10
C LYS A 110 6.47 3.12 23.58
N PRO A 111 7.19 3.84 24.43
CA PRO A 111 8.40 4.51 24.02
C PRO A 111 9.42 3.46 23.53
N LEU A 112 10.05 3.72 22.39
CA LEU A 112 11.14 2.88 21.86
C LEU A 112 12.31 2.78 22.85
N ARG A 113 12.43 3.77 23.73
CA ARG A 113 13.28 3.75 24.96
C ARG A 113 12.65 4.68 26.00
N GLU A 114 12.55 4.21 27.24
CA GLU A 114 12.00 4.96 28.39
C GLU A 114 12.62 6.33 28.62
N THR A 115 13.83 6.57 28.14
CA THR A 115 14.61 7.78 28.37
C THR A 115 14.40 8.90 27.35
N TYR A 116 13.79 8.62 26.19
CA TYR A 116 13.74 9.61 25.11
C TYR A 116 12.35 10.18 24.82
N PHE A 117 11.30 9.49 25.19
CA PHE A 117 9.95 9.84 24.77
C PHE A 117 8.99 9.76 25.94
N SER A 118 8.91 10.82 26.71
CA SER A 118 7.89 10.96 27.73
C SER A 118 6.68 11.67 27.13
N GLY A 119 5.56 10.95 27.03
CA GLY A 119 4.28 11.54 26.62
C GLY A 119 3.82 11.16 25.23
N GLN A 120 2.61 11.55 24.91
CA GLN A 120 1.97 11.30 23.63
C GLN A 120 2.76 11.94 22.49
N THR A 121 3.29 11.14 21.65
CA THR A 121 4.18 11.52 20.53
C THR A 121 3.55 11.12 19.22
N CYS A 122 3.76 11.94 18.21
CA CYS A 122 3.29 11.64 16.86
C CYS A 122 4.33 10.83 16.10
N LEU A 123 3.95 9.66 15.62
CA LEU A 123 4.67 8.91 14.61
C LEU A 123 4.30 9.46 13.25
N ASN A 124 5.28 9.93 12.49
CA ASN A 124 5.02 10.57 11.20
C ASN A 124 6.01 10.11 10.14
N CYS A 125 5.63 10.28 8.88
CA CYS A 125 6.48 10.14 7.70
C CYS A 125 7.48 8.98 7.80
N HIS A 126 7.09 7.81 7.33
CA HIS A 126 7.96 6.65 7.22
C HIS A 126 8.44 6.46 5.78
N SER A 127 9.59 5.85 5.63
CA SER A 127 10.16 5.46 4.35
C SER A 127 10.87 4.13 4.52
N THR A 128 10.65 3.23 3.58
CA THR A 128 11.37 1.96 3.49
C THR A 128 12.51 2.07 2.49
N GLN A 129 13.63 1.42 2.76
CA GLN A 129 14.74 1.40 1.81
C GLN A 129 14.30 0.64 0.54
N LYS A 130 14.58 1.21 -0.63
CA LYS A 130 14.27 0.58 -1.91
C LYS A 130 14.96 -0.80 -1.98
N ASN A 131 14.15 -1.83 -2.23
CA ASN A 131 14.57 -3.24 -2.32
C ASN A 131 15.22 -3.82 -1.04
N GLY A 132 15.08 -3.14 0.09
CA GLY A 132 15.62 -3.59 1.37
C GLY A 132 14.49 -4.01 2.31
N SER A 133 14.22 -5.31 2.43
CA SER A 133 13.31 -5.81 3.43
C SER A 133 13.83 -5.52 4.84
N GLY A 134 13.01 -4.89 5.66
CA GLY A 134 13.31 -4.65 7.06
C GLY A 134 14.09 -3.36 7.38
N ASN A 135 14.58 -2.63 6.38
CA ASN A 135 15.21 -1.33 6.60
C ASN A 135 14.16 -0.22 6.47
N THR A 136 13.86 0.44 7.58
CA THR A 136 12.85 1.48 7.65
C THR A 136 13.38 2.69 8.39
N MET A 137 12.88 3.85 8.05
CA MET A 137 13.04 5.05 8.85
C MET A 137 11.71 5.75 9.04
N PHE A 138 11.52 6.36 10.19
CA PHE A 138 10.36 7.17 10.47
C PHE A 138 10.70 8.28 11.45
N PHE A 139 9.92 9.35 11.40
CA PHE A 139 10.12 10.49 12.27
C PHE A 139 9.21 10.42 13.50
N TYR A 140 9.82 10.60 14.67
CA TYR A 140 9.13 10.65 15.94
C TYR A 140 9.05 12.09 16.43
N ARG A 141 7.85 12.67 16.47
CA ARG A 141 7.62 14.05 16.94
C ARG A 141 7.28 14.08 18.42
N GLY A 142 7.91 14.96 19.15
CA GLY A 142 7.64 15.18 20.56
C GLY A 142 8.86 15.74 21.27
N LYS A 143 8.74 15.92 22.58
CA LYS A 143 9.88 16.32 23.41
C LYS A 143 10.92 15.19 23.37
N GLY A 144 12.09 15.45 22.80
CA GLY A 144 13.09 14.44 22.57
C GLY A 144 12.96 13.67 21.24
N GLY A 145 12.04 14.09 20.36
CA GLY A 145 11.84 13.46 19.05
C GLY A 145 13.06 13.48 18.16
N GLY A 146 13.07 12.61 17.19
CA GLY A 146 14.16 12.43 16.22
C GLY A 146 13.80 11.46 15.13
N LEU A 147 14.78 11.15 14.29
CA LEU A 147 14.67 10.14 13.25
C LEU A 147 14.99 8.76 13.85
N VAL A 148 14.09 7.82 13.70
CA VAL A 148 14.33 6.42 14.03
C VAL A 148 14.70 5.70 12.75
N VAL A 149 15.81 5.00 12.76
CA VAL A 149 16.33 4.23 11.63
C VAL A 149 16.52 2.78 12.08
N THR A 150 15.85 1.86 11.40
CA THR A 150 16.12 0.43 11.51
C THR A 150 16.91 0.00 10.27
N TYR A 151 18.09 -0.55 10.48
CA TYR A 151 18.97 -1.00 9.43
C TYR A 151 19.67 -2.30 9.86
N ASN A 152 19.58 -3.34 9.03
CA ASN A 152 20.11 -4.68 9.32
C ASN A 152 19.72 -5.23 10.70
N GLY A 153 18.47 -5.02 11.10
CA GLY A 153 17.94 -5.48 12.39
C GLY A 153 18.32 -4.62 13.60
N GLU A 154 19.17 -3.62 13.43
CA GLU A 154 19.52 -2.66 14.47
C GLU A 154 18.64 -1.40 14.36
N THR A 155 18.11 -0.94 15.48
CA THR A 155 17.35 0.32 15.54
C THR A 155 18.14 1.39 16.27
N LYS A 156 18.33 2.52 15.62
CA LYS A 156 19.00 3.71 16.17
C LYS A 156 18.09 4.93 16.09
N ILE A 157 18.22 5.79 17.10
CA ILE A 157 17.53 7.07 17.15
C ILE A 157 18.57 8.16 16.91
N VAL A 158 18.33 8.94 15.87
CA VAL A 158 19.20 10.07 15.51
C VAL A 158 18.51 11.36 15.92
N ASN A 159 19.16 12.14 16.77
CA ASN A 159 18.69 13.48 17.08
C ASN A 159 18.91 14.38 15.86
N THR A 160 17.82 14.79 15.22
CA THR A 160 17.87 15.65 14.04
C THR A 160 17.70 17.14 14.35
N LYS A 161 17.69 17.51 15.63
CA LYS A 161 17.67 18.91 16.05
C LYS A 161 19.06 19.52 15.83
N LEU A 162 19.12 20.52 14.98
CA LEU A 162 20.33 21.28 14.69
C LEU A 162 20.23 22.66 15.34
N GLY A 163 21.05 22.91 16.38
CA GLY A 163 21.07 24.19 17.07
C GLY A 163 19.73 24.55 17.72
N ASP A 164 19.32 25.81 17.53
CA ASP A 164 18.06 26.34 18.08
C ASP A 164 16.81 25.98 17.27
N VAL A 165 16.91 25.16 16.24
CA VAL A 165 15.77 24.72 15.44
C VAL A 165 14.95 23.71 16.24
N PRO A 166 13.74 24.04 16.69
CA PRO A 166 12.97 23.19 17.58
C PRO A 166 12.40 21.92 16.90
N TYR A 167 12.42 21.88 15.57
CA TYR A 167 11.88 20.79 14.76
C TYR A 167 12.95 20.21 13.88
N GLY A 168 13.17 18.90 13.99
CA GLY A 168 14.06 18.17 13.10
C GLY A 168 13.44 17.88 11.72
N THR A 169 14.11 17.07 10.94
CA THR A 169 13.65 16.57 9.63
C THR A 169 12.25 15.97 9.71
N VAL A 170 11.39 16.27 8.75
CA VAL A 170 9.99 15.83 8.78
C VAL A 170 9.72 14.72 7.77
N TYR A 171 10.43 14.69 6.66
CA TYR A 171 10.24 13.73 5.56
C TYR A 171 11.56 13.01 5.26
N PRO A 172 11.86 11.90 6.01
CA PRO A 172 13.05 11.14 5.73
C PRO A 172 12.91 10.38 4.40
N SER A 173 14.00 10.30 3.65
CA SER A 173 14.14 9.47 2.46
C SER A 173 15.50 8.79 2.46
N TRP A 174 15.54 7.59 1.88
CA TRP A 174 16.78 6.85 1.62
C TRP A 174 17.52 7.41 0.41
#